data_b5c9cc6fe0df16864918510fab590257
#
_entry.id   b5c9cc6fe0df16864918510fab590257
#
_cell.length_a   1.000
_cell.length_b   1.000
_cell.length_c   1.000
_cell.angle_alpha   90.00
_cell.angle_beta   90.00
_cell.angle_gamma   90.00
#
_symmetry.space_group_name_H-M   'P 1'
#
loop_
_entity.id
_entity.type
_entity.pdbx_description
1 polymer ?
#
loop_
_entity_poly.entity_id
_entity_poly.type
_entity_poly.pdbx_seq_one_letter_code
_entity_poly.pdbx_strand_id
1 'polypeptide(L)'
;EGTKKVIYAIEEPETSQHPDWQIQLIESLIQLSTKENVQILITTHSPYLTRVMNLDALRFVVRSGGEIHVKTGGPRIIEEVIKTLGMLPDISDTKKEELKVVLCLEGPTDVRFFNKVDDHFGIDLETDPRIMVLTVGGSTVK
;
A
#
# COMPACT_ATOMS: atom_id res chain seq x y z
N GLU A 1 7.58 31.99 24.15
CA GLU A 1 6.43 31.07 24.29
C GLU A 1 6.61 29.94 23.28
N GLY A 2 6.87 28.73 23.82
CA GLY A 2 7.08 27.56 22.96
C GLY A 2 5.76 27.17 22.28
N THR A 3 5.82 26.99 20.98
CA THR A 3 4.67 26.53 20.17
C THR A 3 4.27 25.14 20.64
N LYS A 4 3.05 24.97 21.14
CA LYS A 4 2.54 23.65 21.59
C LYS A 4 2.48 22.68 20.40
N LYS A 5 3.13 21.54 20.56
CA LYS A 5 2.98 20.43 19.60
C LYS A 5 1.66 19.70 19.89
N VAL A 6 0.91 19.38 18.85
CA VAL A 6 -0.36 18.67 18.92
C VAL A 6 -0.23 17.37 18.12
N ILE A 7 -0.64 16.27 18.74
CA ILE A 7 -0.71 14.96 18.07
C ILE A 7 -2.19 14.54 18.05
N TYR A 8 -2.72 14.30 16.85
CA TYR A 8 -4.03 13.70 16.67
C TYR A 8 -3.85 12.20 16.39
N ALA A 9 -4.42 11.36 17.23
CA ALA A 9 -4.49 9.92 16.99
C ALA A 9 -5.94 9.56 16.68
N ILE A 10 -6.20 9.03 15.49
CA ILE A 10 -7.55 8.77 14.98
C ILE A 10 -7.60 7.32 14.52
N GLU A 11 -8.55 6.57 15.05
CA GLU A 11 -8.76 5.16 14.70
C GLU A 11 -9.87 5.05 13.67
N GLU A 12 -9.57 4.41 12.55
CA GLU A 12 -10.49 4.11 11.44
C GLU A 12 -11.47 5.27 11.12
N PRO A 13 -10.96 6.46 10.78
CA PRO A 13 -11.81 7.65 10.58
C PRO A 13 -12.78 7.50 9.41
N GLU A 14 -12.54 6.52 8.56
CA GLU A 14 -13.37 6.19 7.40
C GLU A 14 -14.60 5.33 7.74
N THR A 15 -14.67 4.79 8.94
CA THR A 15 -15.72 3.83 9.29
C THR A 15 -17.12 4.41 9.03
N SER A 16 -17.92 3.66 8.29
CA SER A 16 -19.30 4.05 7.87
C SER A 16 -19.38 5.23 6.91
N GLN A 17 -18.28 5.64 6.28
CA GLN A 17 -18.26 6.72 5.30
C GLN A 17 -18.30 6.21 3.86
N HIS A 18 -18.97 6.99 2.99
CA HIS A 18 -18.91 6.74 1.54
C HIS A 18 -17.47 6.94 1.02
N PRO A 19 -16.99 6.14 0.04
CA PRO A 19 -15.62 6.24 -0.48
C PRO A 19 -15.17 7.65 -0.88
N ASP A 20 -16.05 8.43 -1.50
CA ASP A 20 -15.72 9.81 -1.91
C ASP A 20 -15.45 10.73 -0.70
N TRP A 21 -16.16 10.51 0.40
CA TRP A 21 -15.96 11.26 1.66
C TRP A 21 -14.68 10.82 2.37
N GLN A 22 -14.30 9.55 2.23
CA GLN A 22 -13.04 9.04 2.79
C GLN A 22 -11.84 9.79 2.19
N ILE A 23 -11.84 10.01 0.87
CA ILE A 23 -10.77 10.75 0.19
C ILE A 23 -10.72 12.20 0.68
N GLN A 24 -11.86 12.89 0.72
CA GLN A 24 -11.92 14.28 1.21
C GLN A 24 -11.45 14.41 2.67
N LEU A 25 -11.81 13.45 3.51
CA LEU A 25 -11.36 13.40 4.90
C LEU A 25 -9.84 13.31 4.99
N ILE A 26 -9.24 12.37 4.26
CA ILE A 26 -7.79 12.16 4.33
C ILE A 26 -7.01 13.35 3.76
N GLU A 27 -7.48 13.95 2.67
CA GLU A 27 -6.89 15.16 2.11
C GLU A 27 -6.91 16.32 3.11
N SER A 28 -8.01 16.48 3.83
CA SER A 28 -8.14 17.48 4.91
C SER A 28 -7.14 17.22 6.05
N LEU A 29 -6.95 15.95 6.43
CA LEU A 29 -6.00 15.56 7.47
C LEU A 29 -4.55 15.74 6.99
N ILE A 30 -4.25 15.44 5.73
CA ILE A 30 -2.94 15.71 5.13
C ILE A 30 -2.65 17.21 5.16
N GLN A 31 -3.59 18.05 4.75
CA GLN A 31 -3.42 19.51 4.83
C GLN A 31 -3.21 19.99 6.27
N LEU A 32 -3.93 19.43 7.24
CA LEU A 32 -3.73 19.76 8.63
C LEU A 32 -2.32 19.38 9.13
N SER A 33 -1.79 18.26 8.67
CA SER A 33 -0.46 17.76 9.04
C SER A 33 0.70 18.61 8.52
N THR A 34 0.46 19.49 7.54
CA THR A 34 1.50 20.43 7.04
C THR A 34 1.81 21.57 8.00
N LYS A 35 0.99 21.77 9.04
CA LYS A 35 1.25 22.77 10.07
C LYS A 35 2.43 22.35 10.94
N GLU A 36 3.36 23.26 11.21
CA GLU A 36 4.66 22.99 11.91
C GLU A 36 4.54 22.25 13.25
N ASN A 37 3.42 22.34 13.92
CA ASN A 37 3.26 21.76 15.26
C ASN A 37 2.20 20.66 15.32
N VAL A 38 1.78 20.13 14.18
CA VAL A 38 0.73 19.13 14.09
C VAL A 38 1.31 17.82 13.56
N GLN A 39 1.05 16.75 14.27
CA GLN A 39 1.29 15.38 13.82
C GLN A 39 -0.04 14.62 13.83
N ILE A 40 -0.30 13.85 12.79
CA ILE A 40 -1.50 13.04 12.68
C ILE A 40 -1.10 11.57 12.55
N LEU A 41 -1.67 10.73 13.40
CA LEU A 41 -1.57 9.28 13.35
C LEU A 41 -2.95 8.72 13.05
N ILE A 42 -3.05 7.87 12.03
CA ILE A 42 -4.31 7.25 11.62
C ILE A 42 -4.11 5.75 11.54
N THR A 43 -5.05 4.98 12.09
CA THR A 43 -5.20 3.57 11.73
C THR A 43 -6.29 3.43 10.68
N THR A 44 -6.10 2.56 9.70
CA THR A 44 -7.09 2.33 8.65
C THR A 44 -6.97 0.93 8.05
N HIS A 45 -8.10 0.38 7.66
CA HIS A 45 -8.21 -0.79 6.80
C HIS A 45 -8.74 -0.42 5.40
N SER A 46 -8.92 0.88 5.13
CA SER A 46 -9.45 1.34 3.85
C SER A 46 -8.38 1.39 2.76
N PRO A 47 -8.55 0.64 1.67
CA PRO A 47 -7.66 0.74 0.52
C PRO A 47 -7.74 2.11 -0.16
N TYR A 48 -8.87 2.82 -0.04
CA TYR A 48 -9.03 4.17 -0.59
C TYR A 48 -8.11 5.19 0.09
N LEU A 49 -7.94 5.09 1.42
CA LEU A 49 -7.08 6.00 2.16
C LEU A 49 -5.61 5.74 1.84
N THR A 50 -5.19 4.49 1.75
CA THR A 50 -3.79 4.15 1.42
C THR A 50 -3.39 4.61 0.01
N ARG A 51 -4.37 4.77 -0.88
CA ARG A 51 -4.15 5.20 -2.26
C ARG A 51 -3.72 6.66 -2.39
N VAL A 52 -4.22 7.54 -1.52
CA VAL A 52 -3.94 8.98 -1.57
C VAL A 52 -2.83 9.41 -0.61
N MET A 53 -2.34 8.49 0.24
CA MET A 53 -1.28 8.76 1.20
C MET A 53 0.10 8.58 0.58
N ASN A 54 1.06 9.41 1.02
CA ASN A 54 2.46 9.20 0.68
C ASN A 54 2.95 7.86 1.25
N LEU A 55 3.63 7.06 0.43
CA LEU A 55 4.17 5.75 0.81
C LEU A 55 5.13 5.84 2.01
N ASP A 56 5.90 6.92 2.11
CA ASP A 56 6.83 7.14 3.23
C ASP A 56 6.10 7.37 4.56
N ALA A 57 4.85 7.82 4.52
CA ALA A 57 4.00 7.98 5.69
C ALA A 57 3.37 6.66 6.16
N LEU A 58 3.31 5.64 5.30
CA LEU A 58 2.68 4.37 5.62
C LEU A 58 3.52 3.55 6.62
N ARG A 59 2.82 2.94 7.57
CA ARG A 59 3.37 2.01 8.54
C ARG A 59 2.50 0.76 8.53
N PHE A 60 3.06 -0.34 8.04
CA PHE A 60 2.34 -1.59 7.95
C PHE A 60 2.63 -2.45 9.19
N VAL A 61 1.57 -2.71 9.96
CA VAL A 61 1.66 -3.47 11.20
C VAL A 61 1.27 -4.91 10.93
N VAL A 62 2.19 -5.84 11.16
CA VAL A 62 1.96 -7.29 10.98
C VAL A 62 2.20 -8.05 12.27
N ARG A 63 1.41 -9.06 12.50
CA ARG A 63 1.62 -10.01 13.57
C ARG A 63 2.18 -11.32 13.00
N SER A 64 3.37 -11.70 13.44
CA SER A 64 4.02 -12.95 13.03
C SER A 64 4.69 -13.61 14.22
N GLY A 65 4.45 -14.91 14.41
CA GLY A 65 5.05 -15.66 15.52
C GLY A 65 4.65 -15.17 16.92
N GLY A 66 3.54 -14.43 17.04
CA GLY A 66 3.11 -13.83 18.32
C GLY A 66 3.68 -12.43 18.56
N GLU A 67 4.62 -11.97 17.74
CA GLU A 67 5.24 -10.66 17.84
C GLU A 67 4.63 -9.67 16.85
N ILE A 68 4.67 -8.39 17.18
CA ILE A 68 4.21 -7.28 16.33
C ILE A 68 5.42 -6.66 15.66
N HIS A 69 5.38 -6.61 14.32
CA HIS A 69 6.40 -5.96 13.50
C HIS A 69 5.80 -4.76 12.77
N VAL A 70 6.52 -3.65 12.77
CA VAL A 70 6.15 -2.45 12.01
C VAL A 70 7.09 -2.33 10.82
N LYS A 71 6.54 -2.44 9.64
CA LYS A 71 7.27 -2.25 8.38
C LYS A 71 7.07 -0.82 7.89
N THR A 72 8.16 -0.18 7.49
CA THR A 72 8.17 1.22 7.07
C THR A 72 8.61 1.32 5.62
N GLY A 73 8.04 2.26 4.88
CA GLY A 73 8.38 2.75 3.54
C GLY A 73 9.11 1.83 2.58
N GLY A 74 8.91 2.03 1.30
CA GLY A 74 9.61 1.37 0.21
C GLY A 74 8.77 0.36 -0.57
N PRO A 75 9.32 -0.19 -1.66
CA PRO A 75 8.59 -1.05 -2.61
C PRO A 75 7.92 -2.28 -1.99
N ARG A 76 8.53 -2.86 -0.97
CA ARG A 76 8.01 -4.06 -0.29
C ARG A 76 6.72 -3.81 0.49
N ILE A 77 6.48 -2.59 0.97
CA ILE A 77 5.21 -2.24 1.61
C ILE A 77 4.07 -2.28 0.61
N ILE A 78 4.31 -1.84 -0.62
CA ILE A 78 3.31 -1.86 -1.69
C ILE A 78 2.78 -3.28 -1.89
N GLU A 79 3.67 -4.27 -1.98
CA GLU A 79 3.27 -5.67 -2.14
C GLU A 79 2.41 -6.17 -0.98
N GLU A 80 2.74 -5.79 0.24
CA GLU A 80 1.98 -6.22 1.43
C GLU A 80 0.63 -5.50 1.54
N VAL A 81 0.57 -4.22 1.22
CA VAL A 81 -0.68 -3.46 1.13
C VAL A 81 -1.60 -4.07 0.07
N ILE A 82 -1.06 -4.39 -1.11
CA ILE A 82 -1.80 -5.07 -2.19
C ILE A 82 -2.34 -6.42 -1.72
N LYS A 83 -1.49 -7.25 -1.11
CA LYS A 83 -1.88 -8.57 -0.62
C LYS A 83 -2.95 -8.50 0.47
N THR A 84 -2.88 -7.51 1.31
CA THR A 84 -3.76 -7.40 2.50
C THR A 84 -5.06 -6.67 2.19
N LEU A 85 -5.01 -5.61 1.39
CA LEU A 85 -6.17 -4.78 1.09
C LEU A 85 -6.80 -5.07 -0.27
N GLY A 86 -6.15 -5.89 -1.12
CA GLY A 86 -6.67 -6.27 -2.43
C GLY A 86 -6.70 -5.14 -3.46
N MET A 87 -5.98 -4.04 -3.22
CA MET A 87 -5.90 -2.89 -4.12
C MET A 87 -4.48 -2.35 -4.21
N LEU A 88 -4.12 -1.90 -5.41
CA LEU A 88 -2.88 -1.17 -5.65
C LEU A 88 -2.96 0.22 -5.01
N PRO A 89 -1.98 0.60 -4.17
CA PRO A 89 -1.75 2.01 -3.88
C PRO A 89 -1.50 2.77 -5.18
N ASP A 90 -1.83 4.05 -5.22
CA ASP A 90 -1.48 4.88 -6.37
C ASP A 90 0.06 4.98 -6.44
N ILE A 91 0.64 4.28 -7.40
CA ILE A 91 2.10 4.22 -7.62
C ILE A 91 2.60 5.53 -8.25
N SER A 92 1.79 6.60 -8.20
CA SER A 92 1.94 7.77 -9.05
C SER A 92 3.27 8.52 -8.93
N ASP A 93 3.98 8.46 -7.81
CA ASP A 93 5.06 9.44 -7.61
C ASP A 93 6.49 8.90 -7.54
N THR A 94 6.72 7.61 -7.32
CA THR A 94 8.09 7.12 -7.10
C THR A 94 8.60 6.06 -8.09
N LYS A 95 7.72 5.44 -8.88
CA LYS A 95 8.10 4.36 -9.81
C LYS A 95 7.54 4.47 -11.23
N LYS A 96 6.83 5.55 -11.56
CA LYS A 96 6.25 5.71 -12.91
C LYS A 96 7.28 5.72 -14.03
N GLU A 97 8.50 6.11 -13.76
CA GLU A 97 9.53 6.19 -14.80
C GLU A 97 10.10 4.82 -15.18
N GLU A 98 10.10 3.85 -14.26
CA GLU A 98 10.68 2.53 -14.49
C GLU A 98 9.62 1.48 -14.84
N LEU A 99 8.45 1.50 -14.19
CA LEU A 99 7.41 0.50 -14.39
C LEU A 99 6.72 0.66 -15.76
N LYS A 100 6.82 -0.38 -16.60
CA LYS A 100 6.22 -0.41 -17.95
C LYS A 100 5.02 -1.35 -18.05
N VAL A 101 5.00 -2.41 -17.24
CA VAL A 101 4.00 -3.47 -17.32
C VAL A 101 3.51 -3.85 -15.92
N VAL A 102 2.20 -3.95 -15.76
CA VAL A 102 1.56 -4.57 -14.60
C VAL A 102 0.85 -5.82 -15.10
N LEU A 103 1.32 -6.98 -14.66
CA LEU A 103 0.74 -8.27 -14.99
C LEU A 103 -0.20 -8.69 -13.86
N CYS A 104 -1.51 -8.66 -14.13
CA CYS A 104 -2.53 -9.09 -13.17
C CYS A 104 -2.87 -10.56 -13.40
N LEU A 105 -2.63 -11.41 -12.42
CA LEU A 105 -2.89 -12.84 -12.47
C LEU A 105 -3.96 -13.23 -11.45
N GLU A 106 -4.73 -14.27 -11.75
CA GLU A 106 -5.83 -14.70 -10.88
C GLU A 106 -5.32 -15.35 -9.58
N GLY A 107 -4.22 -16.10 -9.68
CA GLY A 107 -3.72 -16.79 -8.51
C GLY A 107 -2.27 -17.26 -8.60
N PRO A 108 -1.76 -17.91 -7.52
CA PRO A 108 -0.37 -18.39 -7.44
C PRO A 108 -0.01 -19.45 -8.50
N THR A 109 -1.00 -20.16 -9.02
CA THR A 109 -0.82 -21.16 -10.09
C THR A 109 -0.41 -20.49 -11.39
N ASP A 110 -1.01 -19.33 -11.67
CA ASP A 110 -0.71 -18.57 -12.87
C ASP A 110 0.69 -17.98 -12.78
N VAL A 111 1.09 -17.48 -11.61
CA VAL A 111 2.47 -17.02 -11.37
C VAL A 111 3.48 -18.12 -11.69
N ARG A 112 3.24 -19.35 -11.19
CA ARG A 112 4.12 -20.49 -11.48
C ARG A 112 4.18 -20.87 -12.96
N PHE A 113 3.06 -20.73 -13.67
CA PHE A 113 3.02 -20.96 -15.11
C PHE A 113 3.84 -19.89 -15.83
N PHE A 114 3.64 -18.62 -15.50
CA PHE A 114 4.37 -17.53 -16.13
C PHE A 114 5.87 -17.58 -15.82
N ASN A 115 6.29 -17.96 -14.62
CA ASN A 115 7.71 -18.14 -14.29
C ASN A 115 8.35 -19.27 -15.12
N LYS A 116 7.60 -20.34 -15.45
CA LYS A 116 8.11 -21.39 -16.36
C LYS A 116 8.21 -20.92 -17.81
N VAL A 117 7.30 -20.06 -18.24
CA VAL A 117 7.34 -19.43 -19.57
C VAL A 117 8.54 -18.49 -19.64
N ASP A 118 8.80 -17.77 -18.57
CA ASP A 118 9.91 -16.86 -18.37
C ASP A 118 11.26 -17.54 -18.58
N ASP A 119 11.47 -18.67 -17.91
CA ASP A 119 12.66 -19.53 -18.09
C ASP A 119 12.88 -19.92 -19.55
N HIS A 120 11.80 -20.08 -20.32
CA HIS A 120 11.86 -20.51 -21.72
C HIS A 120 12.19 -19.35 -22.68
N PHE A 121 11.71 -18.15 -22.39
CA PHE A 121 11.88 -16.97 -23.25
C PHE A 121 13.00 -16.03 -22.78
N GLY A 122 13.61 -16.30 -21.63
CA GLY A 122 14.67 -15.48 -21.06
C GLY A 122 14.20 -14.09 -20.62
N ILE A 123 12.94 -14.00 -20.17
CA ILE A 123 12.37 -12.83 -19.55
C ILE A 123 12.48 -13.04 -18.05
N ASP A 124 12.78 -12.05 -17.25
CA ASP A 124 12.82 -12.16 -15.80
C ASP A 124 11.67 -11.35 -15.18
N LEU A 125 10.54 -12.02 -14.97
CA LEU A 125 9.34 -11.39 -14.43
C LEU A 125 9.47 -11.02 -12.94
N GLU A 126 10.33 -11.71 -12.19
CA GLU A 126 10.47 -11.48 -10.76
C GLU A 126 11.44 -10.34 -10.44
N THR A 127 12.49 -10.19 -11.23
CA THR A 127 13.56 -9.21 -10.95
C THR A 127 13.59 -8.01 -11.88
N ASP A 128 12.86 -8.03 -13.01
CA ASP A 128 12.80 -6.87 -13.92
C ASP A 128 12.04 -5.70 -13.25
N PRO A 129 12.69 -4.57 -12.95
CA PRO A 129 12.06 -3.43 -12.28
C PRO A 129 10.94 -2.78 -13.12
N ARG A 130 10.89 -3.10 -14.42
CA ARG A 130 9.86 -2.59 -15.34
C ARG A 130 8.57 -3.38 -15.27
N ILE A 131 8.56 -4.54 -14.61
CA ILE A 131 7.42 -5.46 -14.54
C ILE A 131 6.97 -5.59 -13.09
N MET A 132 5.68 -5.50 -12.86
CA MET A 132 5.05 -5.80 -11.59
C MET A 132 4.04 -6.92 -11.79
N VAL A 133 4.18 -8.00 -11.04
CA VAL A 133 3.24 -9.13 -11.06
C VAL A 133 2.31 -9.03 -9.86
N LEU A 134 1.01 -9.01 -10.11
CA LEU A 134 -0.04 -8.94 -9.10
C LEU A 134 -0.95 -10.15 -9.17
N THR A 135 -1.26 -10.74 -8.03
CA THR A 135 -2.33 -11.73 -7.90
C THR A 135 -3.59 -11.05 -7.36
N VAL A 136 -4.63 -10.96 -8.19
CA VAL A 136 -5.87 -10.23 -7.88
C VAL A 136 -7.02 -11.13 -7.42
N GLY A 137 -6.82 -12.43 -7.33
CA GLY A 137 -7.83 -13.37 -6.87
C GLY A 137 -7.19 -14.60 -6.25
N GLY A 138 -7.89 -15.23 -5.35
CA GLY A 138 -7.47 -16.46 -4.72
C GLY A 138 -7.68 -16.38 -3.21
N SER A 139 -8.87 -16.74 -2.75
CA SER A 139 -9.04 -17.28 -1.40
C SER A 139 -7.95 -18.32 -1.18
N THR A 140 -7.07 -18.08 -0.23
CA THR A 140 -6.19 -19.09 0.33
C THR A 140 -7.06 -20.27 0.76
N VAL A 141 -7.18 -21.26 -0.11
CA VAL A 141 -7.66 -22.58 0.32
C VAL A 141 -6.60 -23.10 1.26
N LYS A 142 -6.99 -23.25 2.52
CA LYS A 142 -6.21 -23.92 3.57
C LYS A 142 -5.87 -25.33 3.16
#